data_09742bb332fc22d30bc9cd054b0472e8
#
_entry.id   09742bb332fc22d30bc9cd054b0472e8
#
_cell.length_a   1.000
_cell.length_b   1.000
_cell.length_c   1.000
_cell.angle_alpha   90.00
_cell.angle_beta   90.00
_cell.angle_gamma   90.00
#
_symmetry.space_group_name_H-M   'P 1'
#
loop_
_entity.id
_entity.type
_entity.pdbx_description
1 polymer ?
#
loop_
_entity_poly.entity_id
_entity_poly.type
_entity_poly.pdbx_seq_one_letter_code
_entity_poly.pdbx_strand_id
1 'polypeptide(L)'
;SSNVTISWCEFLPASEDSVFFDTMMNAMKENPDNYPYYNHLLDAGMTDQQIYNYAYGQKKTHLLGQSDTDTSAKNITVTLANNYYKDSMDRMPRLRFGTAHVYNCIMDAQDLRNMRLDIQNTVGSAFSQKIVSNGASSNCGAHMLLENCYMSGMTNALISGNGDSEAGYINAFNTMYLLDGKE
;
A
#
# COMPACT_ATOMS: atom_id res chain seq x y z
N SER A 1 20.24 9.45 -3.93
CA SER A 1 19.63 10.54 -4.73
C SER A 1 19.13 11.61 -3.80
N SER A 2 19.22 12.87 -4.21
CA SER A 2 18.73 14.02 -3.48
C SER A 2 17.93 14.93 -4.42
N ASN A 3 17.00 15.70 -3.84
CA ASN A 3 16.17 16.68 -4.58
C ASN A 3 15.36 16.05 -5.73
N VAL A 4 14.74 14.91 -5.47
CA VAL A 4 13.83 14.26 -6.42
C VAL A 4 12.42 14.77 -6.20
N THR A 5 11.74 15.18 -7.26
CA THR A 5 10.33 15.53 -7.23
C THR A 5 9.53 14.61 -8.13
N ILE A 6 8.45 14.05 -7.61
CA ILE A 6 7.45 13.28 -8.35
C ILE A 6 6.13 13.99 -8.17
N SER A 7 5.55 14.48 -9.25
CA SER A 7 4.33 15.28 -9.17
C SER A 7 3.41 15.06 -10.35
N TRP A 8 2.11 15.30 -10.11
CA TRP A 8 1.04 15.20 -11.10
C TRP A 8 0.94 13.80 -11.73
N CYS A 9 1.21 12.77 -10.91
CA CYS A 9 1.17 11.38 -11.33
C CYS A 9 -0.04 10.67 -10.72
N GLU A 10 -0.58 9.73 -11.47
CA GLU A 10 -1.55 8.75 -10.99
C GLU A 10 -0.86 7.40 -10.79
N PHE A 11 -0.95 6.85 -9.59
CA PHE A 11 -0.46 5.52 -9.24
C PHE A 11 -1.66 4.60 -9.11
N LEU A 12 -2.03 4.00 -10.23
CA LEU A 12 -3.21 3.17 -10.33
C LEU A 12 -2.86 1.69 -10.10
N PRO A 13 -3.82 0.88 -9.65
CA PRO A 13 -3.70 -0.55 -9.70
C PRO A 13 -3.59 -1.02 -11.17
N ALA A 14 -3.20 -2.29 -11.42
CA ALA A 14 -3.30 -2.87 -12.75
C ALA A 14 -4.77 -2.81 -13.20
N SER A 15 -5.01 -2.61 -14.49
CA SER A 15 -6.38 -2.63 -15.00
C SER A 15 -7.03 -4.00 -14.75
N GLU A 16 -8.35 -4.03 -14.63
CA GLU A 16 -9.12 -5.27 -14.57
C GLU A 16 -8.90 -6.14 -15.82
N ASP A 17 -8.52 -5.50 -16.95
CA ASP A 17 -8.16 -6.14 -18.21
C ASP A 17 -6.67 -6.52 -18.29
N SER A 18 -6.02 -6.75 -17.15
CA SER A 18 -4.60 -7.11 -17.15
C SER A 18 -4.40 -8.53 -17.66
N VAL A 19 -3.89 -8.66 -18.88
CA VAL A 19 -3.52 -9.95 -19.50
C VAL A 19 -2.61 -10.77 -18.57
N PHE A 20 -1.77 -10.13 -17.77
CA PHE A 20 -0.91 -10.81 -16.81
C PHE A 20 -1.73 -11.52 -15.72
N PHE A 21 -2.69 -10.81 -15.09
CA PHE A 21 -3.51 -11.40 -14.03
C PHE A 21 -4.43 -12.49 -14.58
N ASP A 22 -5.03 -12.27 -15.75
CA ASP A 22 -5.87 -13.28 -16.39
C ASP A 22 -5.08 -14.54 -16.75
N THR A 23 -3.89 -14.37 -17.31
CA THR A 23 -3.00 -15.50 -17.64
C THR A 23 -2.61 -16.27 -16.38
N MET A 24 -2.26 -15.57 -15.31
CA MET A 24 -1.91 -16.17 -14.03
C MET A 24 -3.09 -16.94 -13.43
N MET A 25 -4.28 -16.34 -13.40
CA MET A 25 -5.47 -16.99 -12.84
C MET A 25 -5.89 -18.21 -13.66
N ASN A 26 -5.85 -18.13 -14.99
CA ASN A 26 -6.16 -19.27 -15.85
C ASN A 26 -5.16 -20.41 -15.63
N ALA A 27 -3.87 -20.13 -15.53
CA ALA A 27 -2.86 -21.15 -15.25
C ALA A 27 -3.09 -21.85 -13.90
N MET A 28 -3.49 -21.11 -12.87
CA MET A 28 -3.84 -21.68 -11.55
C MET A 28 -5.09 -22.56 -11.62
N LYS A 29 -6.13 -22.12 -12.35
CA LYS A 29 -7.38 -22.88 -12.54
C LYS A 29 -7.19 -24.17 -13.34
N GLU A 30 -6.37 -24.11 -14.40
CA GLU A 30 -6.10 -25.27 -15.28
C GLU A 30 -5.21 -26.32 -14.61
N ASN A 31 -4.33 -25.91 -13.71
CA ASN A 31 -3.34 -26.79 -13.10
C ASN A 31 -3.21 -26.51 -11.59
N PRO A 32 -4.27 -26.65 -10.79
CA PRO A 32 -4.30 -26.23 -9.38
C PRO A 32 -3.22 -26.94 -8.53
N ASP A 33 -2.88 -28.18 -8.85
CA ASP A 33 -1.87 -28.95 -8.13
C ASP A 33 -0.47 -28.32 -8.18
N ASN A 34 -0.20 -27.50 -9.20
CA ASN A 34 1.05 -26.76 -9.30
C ASN A 34 1.08 -25.48 -8.44
N TYR A 35 -0.06 -25.12 -7.86
CA TYR A 35 -0.24 -23.87 -7.10
C TYR A 35 -0.82 -24.15 -5.70
N PRO A 36 -0.06 -24.71 -4.76
CA PRO A 36 -0.56 -25.11 -3.44
C PRO A 36 -1.24 -23.98 -2.65
N TYR A 37 -0.76 -22.74 -2.84
CA TYR A 37 -1.35 -21.59 -2.15
C TYR A 37 -2.71 -21.22 -2.73
N TYR A 38 -2.90 -21.36 -4.03
CA TYR A 38 -4.21 -21.18 -4.67
C TYR A 38 -5.23 -22.18 -4.12
N ASN A 39 -4.87 -23.47 -4.06
CA ASN A 39 -5.72 -24.50 -3.46
C ASN A 39 -6.02 -24.18 -1.99
N HIS A 40 -5.04 -23.77 -1.22
CA HIS A 40 -5.25 -23.37 0.17
C HIS A 40 -6.28 -22.22 0.32
N LEU A 41 -6.31 -21.27 -0.60
CA LEU A 41 -7.31 -20.20 -0.59
C LEU A 41 -8.72 -20.69 -0.98
N LEU A 42 -8.80 -21.60 -1.97
CA LEU A 42 -10.06 -22.26 -2.32
C LEU A 42 -10.61 -23.10 -1.18
N ASP A 43 -9.76 -23.91 -0.53
CA ASP A 43 -10.13 -24.75 0.62
C ASP A 43 -10.60 -23.91 1.82
N ALA A 44 -10.08 -22.69 1.95
CA ALA A 44 -10.54 -21.73 2.94
C ALA A 44 -11.92 -21.13 2.62
N GLY A 45 -12.44 -21.36 1.41
CA GLY A 45 -13.75 -20.90 0.97
C GLY A 45 -13.75 -19.63 0.13
N MET A 46 -12.58 -19.16 -0.33
CA MET A 46 -12.52 -18.03 -1.28
C MET A 46 -13.00 -18.46 -2.66
N THR A 47 -13.72 -17.56 -3.32
CA THR A 47 -14.02 -17.69 -4.74
C THR A 47 -12.82 -17.30 -5.59
N ASP A 48 -12.79 -17.71 -6.86
CA ASP A 48 -11.77 -17.28 -7.82
C ASP A 48 -11.66 -15.77 -7.91
N GLN A 49 -12.77 -15.05 -7.89
CA GLN A 49 -12.77 -13.59 -7.93
C GLN A 49 -12.13 -12.98 -6.68
N GLN A 50 -12.38 -13.56 -5.51
CA GLN A 50 -11.75 -13.10 -4.27
C GLN A 50 -10.25 -13.38 -4.26
N ILE A 51 -9.80 -14.51 -4.82
CA ILE A 51 -8.38 -14.83 -4.98
C ILE A 51 -7.72 -13.84 -5.95
N TYR A 52 -8.38 -13.54 -7.07
CA TYR A 52 -7.92 -12.51 -8.01
C TYR A 52 -7.78 -11.15 -7.31
N ASN A 53 -8.81 -10.73 -6.60
CA ASN A 53 -8.83 -9.47 -5.86
C ASN A 53 -7.75 -9.44 -4.78
N TYR A 54 -7.53 -10.55 -4.09
CA TYR A 54 -6.47 -10.69 -3.09
C TYR A 54 -5.07 -10.48 -3.70
N ALA A 55 -4.80 -11.09 -4.85
CA ALA A 55 -3.55 -10.89 -5.57
C ALA A 55 -3.41 -9.45 -6.11
N TYR A 56 -4.49 -8.92 -6.66
CA TYR A 56 -4.57 -7.55 -7.15
C TYR A 56 -4.31 -6.51 -6.07
N GLY A 57 -4.77 -6.74 -4.84
CA GLY A 57 -4.57 -5.85 -3.69
C GLY A 57 -3.14 -5.81 -3.15
N GLN A 58 -2.19 -6.61 -3.66
CA GLN A 58 -0.82 -6.73 -3.12
C GLN A 58 0.18 -5.72 -3.70
N LYS A 59 -0.25 -4.49 -4.00
CA LYS A 59 0.61 -3.48 -4.64
C LYS A 59 1.23 -2.50 -3.67
N LYS A 60 2.42 -2.06 -4.00
CA LYS A 60 3.23 -1.13 -3.19
C LYS A 60 3.81 -0.05 -4.11
N THR A 61 3.87 1.19 -3.62
CA THR A 61 4.22 2.33 -4.46
C THR A 61 5.69 2.75 -4.31
N HIS A 62 6.03 3.55 -3.31
CA HIS A 62 7.35 4.14 -3.20
C HIS A 62 8.15 3.58 -2.03
N LEU A 63 9.22 2.84 -2.32
CA LEU A 63 10.22 2.48 -1.32
C LEU A 63 11.42 3.41 -1.46
N LEU A 64 11.62 4.26 -0.47
CA LEU A 64 12.71 5.22 -0.39
C LEU A 64 13.69 4.79 0.71
N GLY A 65 14.87 4.33 0.31
CA GLY A 65 15.82 3.66 1.19
C GLY A 65 15.69 2.13 1.13
N GLN A 66 16.76 1.46 0.76
CA GLN A 66 16.77 0.02 0.46
C GLN A 66 16.54 -0.84 1.71
N SER A 67 17.28 -0.58 2.78
CA SER A 67 17.26 -1.38 4.00
C SER A 67 17.47 -0.51 5.24
N ASP A 68 17.20 -1.09 6.41
CA ASP A 68 17.38 -0.42 7.71
C ASP A 68 18.86 -0.24 8.08
N THR A 69 19.76 -0.87 7.35
CA THR A 69 21.22 -0.78 7.56
C THR A 69 21.93 0.08 6.50
N ASP A 70 21.24 0.46 5.44
CA ASP A 70 21.82 1.30 4.37
C ASP A 70 21.76 2.79 4.75
N THR A 71 22.72 3.24 5.52
CA THR A 71 22.81 4.62 5.97
C THR A 71 23.10 5.63 4.84
N SER A 72 23.45 5.19 3.63
CA SER A 72 23.58 6.09 2.46
C SER A 72 22.27 6.76 2.09
N ALA A 73 21.15 6.15 2.49
CA ALA A 73 19.80 6.70 2.33
C ALA A 73 19.54 8.00 3.12
N LYS A 74 20.41 8.39 4.06
CA LYS A 74 20.34 9.68 4.77
C LYS A 74 20.37 10.91 3.83
N ASN A 75 20.93 10.75 2.65
CA ASN A 75 21.00 11.79 1.65
C ASN A 75 19.76 11.84 0.73
N ILE A 76 18.78 11.00 0.95
CA ILE A 76 17.53 11.02 0.18
C ILE A 76 16.73 12.26 0.60
N THR A 77 16.39 13.08 -0.39
CA THR A 77 15.42 14.17 -0.25
C THR A 77 14.41 14.05 -1.38
N VAL A 78 13.13 13.91 -1.04
CA VAL A 78 12.05 13.65 -2.00
C VAL A 78 10.88 14.57 -1.74
N THR A 79 10.30 15.08 -2.81
CA THR A 79 9.01 15.77 -2.81
C THR A 79 8.00 14.96 -3.61
N LEU A 80 6.86 14.64 -3.00
CA LEU A 80 5.71 14.02 -3.66
C LEU A 80 4.58 15.05 -3.64
N ALA A 81 4.16 15.53 -4.80
CA ALA A 81 3.21 16.65 -4.87
C ALA A 81 2.10 16.41 -5.89
N ASN A 82 0.87 16.75 -5.52
CA ASN A 82 -0.28 16.68 -6.43
C ASN A 82 -0.45 15.30 -7.09
N ASN A 83 -0.17 14.24 -6.35
CA ASN A 83 -0.29 12.87 -6.83
C ASN A 83 -1.60 12.22 -6.37
N TYR A 84 -2.09 11.29 -7.17
CA TYR A 84 -3.21 10.44 -6.83
C TYR A 84 -2.72 8.98 -6.69
N TYR A 85 -3.03 8.36 -5.56
CA TYR A 85 -2.73 6.97 -5.28
C TYR A 85 -4.03 6.20 -5.12
N LYS A 86 -4.27 5.24 -6.00
CA LYS A 86 -5.46 4.41 -5.97
C LYS A 86 -5.11 2.98 -5.53
N ASP A 87 -5.74 2.52 -4.48
CA ASP A 87 -5.67 1.14 -3.98
C ASP A 87 -4.25 0.59 -3.85
N SER A 88 -3.35 1.39 -3.30
CA SER A 88 -2.01 0.93 -2.95
C SER A 88 -2.04 0.30 -1.55
N MET A 89 -1.49 -0.91 -1.46
CA MET A 89 -1.40 -1.65 -0.21
C MET A 89 -0.46 -0.99 0.80
N ASP A 90 0.64 -0.42 0.31
CA ASP A 90 1.72 0.07 1.19
C ASP A 90 2.60 1.09 0.49
N ARG A 91 3.33 1.88 1.27
CA ARG A 91 4.42 2.74 0.79
C ARG A 91 3.96 3.97 0.02
N MET A 92 3.15 4.82 0.63
CA MET A 92 2.70 6.08 0.05
C MET A 92 3.25 7.33 0.79
N PRO A 93 4.58 7.52 0.94
CA PRO A 93 5.70 6.60 0.72
C PRO A 93 6.11 5.80 1.97
N ARG A 94 7.00 4.81 1.83
CA ARG A 94 7.81 4.30 2.93
C ARG A 94 9.22 4.85 2.81
N LEU A 95 9.63 5.64 3.80
CA LEU A 95 10.92 6.29 3.84
C LEU A 95 11.79 5.69 4.96
N ARG A 96 13.02 5.36 4.64
CA ARG A 96 14.07 5.02 5.61
C ARG A 96 15.16 6.07 5.54
N PHE A 97 15.56 6.59 6.70
CA PHE A 97 16.48 7.71 6.77
C PHE A 97 15.96 8.93 5.98
N GLY A 98 16.80 9.87 5.60
CA GLY A 98 16.46 10.97 4.70
C GLY A 98 15.26 11.83 5.08
N THR A 99 14.78 12.60 4.13
CA THR A 99 13.63 13.50 4.28
C THR A 99 12.64 13.41 3.12
N ALA A 100 11.36 13.53 3.42
CA ALA A 100 10.32 13.63 2.39
C ALA A 100 9.31 14.72 2.73
N HIS A 101 8.86 15.44 1.71
CA HIS A 101 7.72 16.32 1.75
C HIS A 101 6.61 15.78 0.83
N VAL A 102 5.45 15.53 1.40
CA VAL A 102 4.28 15.00 0.68
C VAL A 102 3.17 16.03 0.80
N TYR A 103 2.72 16.62 -0.30
CA TYR A 103 1.67 17.61 -0.22
C TYR A 103 0.68 17.59 -1.37
N ASN A 104 -0.56 18.00 -1.08
CA ASN A 104 -1.67 18.02 -2.02
C ASN A 104 -1.88 16.64 -2.69
N CYS A 105 -1.71 15.56 -1.94
CA CYS A 105 -1.86 14.20 -2.46
C CYS A 105 -3.19 13.58 -1.99
N ILE A 106 -3.77 12.77 -2.85
CA ILE A 106 -4.93 11.93 -2.51
C ILE A 106 -4.46 10.47 -2.45
N MET A 107 -4.76 9.79 -1.35
CA MET A 107 -4.49 8.37 -1.14
C MET A 107 -5.82 7.68 -0.88
N ASP A 108 -6.36 7.05 -1.92
CA ASP A 108 -7.67 6.39 -1.89
C ASP A 108 -7.50 4.87 -1.90
N ALA A 109 -7.89 4.23 -0.82
CA ALA A 109 -7.86 2.77 -0.65
C ALA A 109 -9.26 2.20 -0.31
N GLN A 110 -10.32 2.87 -0.75
CA GLN A 110 -11.70 2.43 -0.45
C GLN A 110 -12.01 1.07 -1.04
N ASP A 111 -11.54 0.76 -2.26
CA ASP A 111 -11.81 -0.53 -2.89
C ASP A 111 -11.01 -1.64 -2.22
N LEU A 112 -9.75 -1.38 -1.79
CA LEU A 112 -8.99 -2.32 -0.95
C LEU A 112 -9.71 -2.60 0.38
N ARG A 113 -10.27 -1.57 1.00
CA ARG A 113 -11.04 -1.73 2.23
C ARG A 113 -12.28 -2.59 2.00
N ASN A 114 -13.04 -2.33 0.93
CA ASN A 114 -14.22 -3.11 0.59
C ASN A 114 -13.87 -4.57 0.31
N MET A 115 -12.81 -4.83 -0.43
CA MET A 115 -12.24 -6.16 -0.69
C MET A 115 -11.86 -6.87 0.61
N ARG A 116 -11.19 -6.17 1.52
CA ARG A 116 -10.84 -6.73 2.84
C ARG A 116 -12.06 -7.14 3.63
N LEU A 117 -13.10 -6.31 3.64
CA LEU A 117 -14.35 -6.62 4.34
C LEU A 117 -15.10 -7.79 3.70
N ASP A 118 -15.14 -7.87 2.37
CA ASP A 118 -15.74 -8.99 1.65
C ASP A 118 -15.04 -10.31 1.99
N ILE A 119 -13.72 -10.36 1.91
CA ILE A 119 -12.94 -11.54 2.28
C ILE A 119 -13.10 -11.89 3.76
N GLN A 120 -13.16 -10.89 4.64
CA GLN A 120 -13.39 -11.12 6.07
C GLN A 120 -14.74 -11.75 6.34
N ASN A 121 -15.79 -11.33 5.64
CA ASN A 121 -17.14 -11.88 5.79
C ASN A 121 -17.25 -13.30 5.24
N THR A 122 -16.44 -13.67 4.26
CA THR A 122 -16.47 -15.00 3.62
C THR A 122 -15.62 -16.03 4.39
N VAL A 123 -14.36 -15.67 4.68
CA VAL A 123 -13.36 -16.63 5.21
C VAL A 123 -12.73 -16.20 6.53
N GLY A 124 -13.20 -15.09 7.10
CA GLY A 124 -12.71 -14.59 8.38
C GLY A 124 -11.42 -13.76 8.30
N SER A 125 -10.89 -13.41 9.46
CA SER A 125 -9.79 -12.43 9.58
C SER A 125 -8.42 -12.97 9.16
N ALA A 126 -8.22 -14.29 9.11
CA ALA A 126 -6.91 -14.88 8.84
C ALA A 126 -6.28 -14.40 7.50
N PHE A 127 -7.13 -14.21 6.49
CA PHE A 127 -6.71 -13.72 5.17
C PHE A 127 -6.92 -12.22 5.02
N SER A 128 -8.05 -11.70 5.50
CA SER A 128 -8.37 -10.27 5.35
C SER A 128 -7.34 -9.35 6.02
N GLN A 129 -6.73 -9.76 7.13
CA GLN A 129 -5.66 -9.02 7.81
C GLN A 129 -4.41 -8.79 6.94
N LYS A 130 -4.23 -9.57 5.87
CA LYS A 130 -3.12 -9.40 4.94
C LYS A 130 -3.41 -8.37 3.84
N ILE A 131 -4.67 -7.99 3.68
CA ILE A 131 -5.09 -6.91 2.77
C ILE A 131 -5.12 -5.63 3.59
N VAL A 132 -3.98 -4.99 3.72
CA VAL A 132 -3.84 -3.72 4.43
C VAL A 132 -3.72 -2.57 3.44
N SER A 133 -3.96 -1.36 3.89
CA SER A 133 -3.54 -0.16 3.18
C SER A 133 -2.80 0.74 4.16
N ASN A 134 -1.49 0.82 3.96
CA ASN A 134 -0.60 1.64 4.76
C ASN A 134 -0.22 2.90 3.97
N GLY A 135 -0.54 4.05 4.49
CA GLY A 135 -0.22 5.31 3.87
C GLY A 135 1.27 5.67 4.00
N ALA A 136 1.55 6.80 4.63
CA ALA A 136 2.91 7.28 4.80
C ALA A 136 3.61 6.60 5.98
N SER A 137 4.81 6.07 5.76
CA SER A 137 5.61 5.37 6.76
C SER A 137 7.02 5.95 6.86
N SER A 138 7.41 6.38 8.07
CA SER A 138 8.73 6.93 8.38
C SER A 138 9.50 5.99 9.30
N ASN A 139 10.69 5.57 8.89
CA ASN A 139 11.49 4.57 9.55
C ASN A 139 12.95 5.04 9.71
N CYS A 140 13.69 4.44 10.64
CA CYS A 140 15.14 4.62 10.81
C CYS A 140 15.54 6.09 10.97
N GLY A 141 14.81 6.85 11.81
CA GLY A 141 15.08 8.27 12.04
C GLY A 141 14.78 9.19 10.84
N ALA A 142 14.04 8.73 9.83
CA ALA A 142 13.62 9.56 8.71
C ALA A 142 12.70 10.70 9.17
N HIS A 143 12.66 11.78 8.40
CA HIS A 143 11.77 12.92 8.64
C HIS A 143 10.80 13.11 7.48
N MET A 144 9.51 13.14 7.80
CA MET A 144 8.45 13.31 6.80
C MET A 144 7.48 14.40 7.21
N LEU A 145 7.18 15.28 6.27
CA LEU A 145 6.14 16.29 6.39
C LEU A 145 5.02 15.96 5.41
N LEU A 146 3.79 15.87 5.90
CA LEU A 146 2.59 15.79 5.07
C LEU A 146 1.80 17.09 5.20
N GLU A 147 1.33 17.62 4.07
CA GLU A 147 0.50 18.81 4.06
C GLU A 147 -0.63 18.70 3.04
N ASN A 148 -1.82 19.13 3.42
CA ASN A 148 -2.99 19.20 2.53
C ASN A 148 -3.27 17.87 1.81
N CYS A 149 -3.12 16.74 2.50
CA CYS A 149 -3.38 15.43 1.92
C CYS A 149 -4.78 14.94 2.32
N TYR A 150 -5.36 14.06 1.49
CA TYR A 150 -6.58 13.35 1.78
C TYR A 150 -6.32 11.85 1.74
N MET A 151 -6.71 11.13 2.80
CA MET A 151 -6.49 9.70 2.95
C MET A 151 -7.80 8.99 3.25
N SER A 152 -8.21 8.04 2.43
CA SER A 152 -9.44 7.28 2.61
C SER A 152 -9.23 5.78 2.56
N GLY A 153 -10.00 5.03 3.33
CA GLY A 153 -9.97 3.57 3.37
C GLY A 153 -8.67 2.95 3.93
N MET A 154 -7.81 3.75 4.53
CA MET A 154 -6.54 3.28 5.06
C MET A 154 -6.71 2.37 6.28
N THR A 155 -5.91 1.32 6.37
CA THR A 155 -5.74 0.55 7.61
C THR A 155 -4.91 1.36 8.61
N ASN A 156 -3.82 1.95 8.12
CA ASN A 156 -2.97 2.85 8.89
C ASN A 156 -2.58 4.03 7.99
N ALA A 157 -3.04 5.23 8.33
CA ALA A 157 -2.75 6.41 7.52
C ALA A 157 -1.29 6.87 7.67
N LEU A 158 -0.80 6.96 8.91
CA LEU A 158 0.54 7.37 9.25
C LEU A 158 1.21 6.33 10.14
N ILE A 159 2.45 5.97 9.85
CA ILE A 159 3.19 4.94 10.56
C ILE A 159 4.58 5.47 10.91
N SER A 160 4.91 5.46 12.21
CA SER A 160 6.26 5.70 12.71
C SER A 160 6.86 4.38 13.18
N GLY A 161 7.83 3.87 12.41
CA GLY A 161 8.30 2.49 12.54
C GLY A 161 7.34 1.47 11.91
N ASN A 162 7.85 0.45 11.26
CA ASN A 162 7.03 -0.59 10.65
C ASN A 162 7.74 -1.94 10.71
N GLY A 163 7.11 -2.91 11.36
CA GLY A 163 7.75 -4.19 11.68
C GLY A 163 8.90 -3.98 12.66
N ASP A 164 10.06 -4.53 12.34
CA ASP A 164 11.27 -4.41 13.19
C ASP A 164 12.08 -3.13 12.93
N SER A 165 11.64 -2.28 11.98
CA SER A 165 12.30 -1.03 11.66
C SER A 165 12.13 -0.01 12.79
N GLU A 166 13.21 0.66 13.18
CA GLU A 166 13.15 1.78 14.11
C GLU A 166 12.23 2.89 13.63
N ALA A 167 11.64 3.64 14.54
CA ALA A 167 10.76 4.75 14.25
C ALA A 167 11.48 5.89 13.53
N GLY A 168 10.73 6.64 12.76
CA GLY A 168 11.08 7.95 12.23
C GLY A 168 10.09 9.00 12.71
N TYR A 169 10.15 10.18 12.11
CA TYR A 169 9.32 11.33 12.47
C TYR A 169 8.35 11.66 11.34
N ILE A 170 7.08 11.85 11.69
CA ILE A 170 6.05 12.32 10.76
C ILE A 170 5.33 13.49 11.40
N ASN A 171 5.24 14.60 10.67
CA ASN A 171 4.35 15.70 10.98
C ASN A 171 3.29 15.80 9.86
N ALA A 172 2.03 15.97 10.24
CA ALA A 172 0.95 16.13 9.29
C ALA A 172 0.14 17.38 9.62
N PHE A 173 -0.04 18.25 8.62
CA PHE A 173 -0.80 19.48 8.73
C PHE A 173 -1.91 19.51 7.69
N ASN A 174 -3.07 19.98 8.08
CA ASN A 174 -4.22 20.15 7.19
C ASN A 174 -4.48 18.89 6.33
N THR A 175 -4.31 17.71 6.94
CA THR A 175 -4.51 16.41 6.30
C THR A 175 -5.78 15.78 6.82
N MET A 176 -6.65 15.34 5.92
CA MET A 176 -7.93 14.72 6.24
C MET A 176 -7.85 13.20 6.17
N TYR A 177 -8.53 12.53 7.09
CA TYR A 177 -8.59 11.08 7.17
C TYR A 177 -10.05 10.64 7.16
N LEU A 178 -10.44 9.84 6.17
CA LEU A 178 -11.73 9.18 6.14
C LEU A 178 -11.56 7.71 6.50
N LEU A 179 -11.71 7.42 7.78
CA LEU A 179 -11.63 6.05 8.30
C LEU A 179 -13.04 5.54 8.59
N ASP A 180 -13.41 4.40 8.02
CA ASP A 180 -14.72 3.77 8.18
C ASP A 180 -15.91 4.71 7.86
N GLY A 181 -15.72 5.62 6.88
CA GLY A 181 -16.73 6.58 6.46
C GLY A 181 -16.90 7.77 7.41
N LYS A 182 -15.92 8.00 8.31
CA LYS A 182 -15.89 9.14 9.24
C LYS A 182 -14.60 9.93 9.06
N GLU A 183 -14.74 11.25 9.04
CA GLU A 183 -13.61 12.19 9.05
C GLU A 183 -13.03 12.36 10.45
#